data_64f54f77ddf9e7f35e34e056550825b0
#
_entry.id   64f54f77ddf9e7f35e34e056550825b0
#
_cell.length_a   1.000
_cell.length_b   1.000
_cell.length_c   1.000
_cell.angle_alpha   90.00
_cell.angle_beta   90.00
_cell.angle_gamma   90.00
#
_symmetry.space_group_name_H-M   'P 1'
#
loop_
_entity.id
_entity.type
_entity.pdbx_description
1 polymer ?
#
loop_
_entity_poly.entity_id
_entity_poly.type
_entity_poly.pdbx_seq_one_letter_code
_entity_poly.pdbx_strand_id
1 'polypeptide(L)'
;MNFLLSDLSLNALPTLWLTLAETATKTAADVVSVNPLKGPVEYVATFLFALAILHTFVVKQFAKLAHKYPEGSIMENLFHFLAETEIVFGIWAAVLFLTIGVMKLSVQSAVDYIEGLNFTEPKFVLVVMVVAATRPVVNLAETIILFLARLLPLKETVSFYIAALSFGALFGSFITEPAAMTLLALLLKRRYFDQGISKTLAYATIGLLFVNVSIGGTLTHFAAPPVLMVAGKWGWGTWHMASNFGWRAVASCLCSTLLVVLCFWKQLNSLEVDKTEQQKVPGWLTGLHLMFLATIVALAHHPDVFFGVFMMFLGLVTATKEYQDPLKLKEGLLVGFFLAGLVTMGSLQEHWLRPLIANESMTGLKMYFGATALTAITDNAALTYLGSLVEGISDQLKYALVAGAVTGGGLTVIANAPNPAGAGILQSSKAFEGTGISPVGLLLGAIPPTLMAIVFFWFVAR
;
A
#
# COMPACT_ATOMS: atom_id res chain seq x y z
N MET A 1 -5.72 12.09 -52.28
CA MET A 1 -5.49 11.99 -50.83
C MET A 1 -5.89 13.30 -50.12
N ASN A 2 -7.08 13.84 -50.47
CA ASN A 2 -7.61 15.13 -49.95
C ASN A 2 -9.12 15.06 -49.67
N PHE A 3 -9.65 13.91 -49.22
CA PHE A 3 -11.09 13.73 -49.00
C PHE A 3 -11.49 13.14 -47.65
N LEU A 4 -10.58 13.14 -46.64
CA LEU A 4 -10.86 12.55 -45.32
C LEU A 4 -10.56 13.48 -44.13
N LEU A 5 -10.36 14.77 -44.32
CA LEU A 5 -10.05 15.70 -43.24
C LEU A 5 -11.02 16.88 -43.07
N SER A 6 -12.20 16.88 -43.72
CA SER A 6 -13.11 18.04 -43.69
C SER A 6 -14.29 17.95 -42.70
N ASP A 7 -14.51 16.82 -41.99
CA ASP A 7 -15.71 16.65 -41.15
C ASP A 7 -15.44 16.34 -39.65
N LEU A 8 -14.22 16.60 -39.16
CA LEU A 8 -14.01 16.65 -37.72
C LEU A 8 -14.26 18.08 -37.22
N SER A 9 -15.54 18.44 -37.07
CA SER A 9 -15.92 19.67 -36.41
C SER A 9 -15.45 19.65 -34.94
N LEU A 10 -14.74 20.68 -34.52
CA LEU A 10 -14.29 20.90 -33.14
C LEU A 10 -15.41 20.83 -32.08
N ASN A 11 -16.67 20.81 -32.50
CA ASN A 11 -17.88 20.66 -31.70
C ASN A 11 -18.24 19.18 -31.38
N ALA A 12 -17.61 18.20 -32.03
CA ALA A 12 -17.86 16.77 -31.76
C ALA A 12 -17.01 16.20 -30.58
N LEU A 13 -15.94 16.87 -30.20
CA LEU A 13 -15.09 16.44 -29.09
C LEU A 13 -15.79 16.44 -27.71
N PRO A 14 -16.59 17.46 -27.33
CA PRO A 14 -17.30 17.43 -26.04
C PRO A 14 -18.38 16.34 -25.99
N THR A 15 -19.07 16.07 -27.09
CA THR A 15 -20.08 15.01 -27.16
C THR A 15 -19.46 13.62 -27.14
N LEU A 16 -18.30 13.43 -27.76
CA LEU A 16 -17.56 12.16 -27.70
C LEU A 16 -17.07 11.87 -26.27
N TRP A 17 -16.59 12.87 -25.54
CA TRP A 17 -16.20 12.73 -24.15
C TRP A 17 -17.40 12.46 -23.21
N LEU A 18 -18.54 13.10 -23.45
CA LEU A 18 -19.77 12.85 -22.70
C LEU A 18 -20.32 11.45 -22.96
N THR A 19 -20.32 10.98 -24.20
CA THR A 19 -20.78 9.61 -24.53
C THR A 19 -19.80 8.55 -24.02
N LEU A 20 -18.49 8.80 -24.02
CA LEU A 20 -17.48 7.91 -23.40
C LEU A 20 -17.63 7.89 -21.87
N ALA A 21 -17.92 9.02 -21.25
CA ALA A 21 -18.19 9.10 -19.81
C ALA A 21 -19.50 8.41 -19.41
N GLU A 22 -20.59 8.57 -20.21
CA GLU A 22 -21.85 7.86 -20.00
C GLU A 22 -21.73 6.35 -20.26
N THR A 23 -20.95 5.94 -21.26
CA THR A 23 -20.69 4.52 -21.52
C THR A 23 -19.83 3.92 -20.40
N ALA A 24 -18.82 4.65 -19.88
CA ALA A 24 -18.02 4.22 -18.76
C ALA A 24 -18.83 4.10 -17.44
N THR A 25 -19.79 5.03 -17.21
CA THR A 25 -20.70 4.93 -16.07
C THR A 25 -21.73 3.80 -16.20
N LYS A 26 -22.21 3.50 -17.41
CA LYS A 26 -23.07 2.33 -17.66
C LYS A 26 -22.31 1.02 -17.51
N THR A 27 -21.08 0.92 -18.02
CA THR A 27 -20.24 -0.31 -17.86
C THR A 27 -19.87 -0.54 -16.40
N ALA A 28 -19.70 0.52 -15.60
CA ALA A 28 -19.46 0.38 -14.16
C ALA A 28 -20.72 -0.02 -13.36
N ALA A 29 -21.93 0.29 -13.88
CA ALA A 29 -23.20 -0.12 -13.28
C ALA A 29 -23.63 -1.54 -13.68
N ASP A 30 -23.18 -2.03 -14.83
CA ASP A 30 -23.44 -3.38 -15.35
C ASP A 30 -22.36 -4.42 -14.95
N VAL A 31 -21.52 -4.13 -13.94
CA VAL A 31 -20.76 -5.19 -13.27
C VAL A 31 -21.79 -6.11 -12.62
N VAL A 32 -22.13 -7.16 -13.35
CA VAL A 32 -22.97 -8.27 -12.91
C VAL A 32 -22.50 -8.64 -11.50
N SER A 33 -23.34 -8.42 -10.51
CA SER A 33 -23.12 -8.96 -9.17
C SER A 33 -22.95 -10.46 -9.34
N VAL A 34 -21.72 -10.94 -9.27
CA VAL A 34 -21.44 -12.38 -9.22
C VAL A 34 -22.35 -12.94 -8.17
N ASN A 35 -23.31 -13.74 -8.57
CA ASN A 35 -24.23 -14.35 -7.63
C ASN A 35 -23.37 -15.22 -6.72
N PRO A 36 -23.13 -14.83 -5.44
CA PRO A 36 -22.18 -15.52 -4.62
C PRO A 36 -22.57 -16.98 -4.57
N LEU A 37 -21.59 -17.90 -4.54
CA LEU A 37 -21.80 -19.33 -4.42
C LEU A 37 -22.42 -19.62 -3.05
N LYS A 38 -23.74 -19.40 -2.90
CA LYS A 38 -24.47 -19.50 -1.62
C LYS A 38 -24.45 -20.92 -1.05
N GLY A 39 -24.47 -21.00 0.27
CA GLY A 39 -24.60 -22.25 1.02
C GLY A 39 -23.24 -22.88 1.39
N PRO A 40 -23.04 -24.20 1.20
CA PRO A 40 -21.87 -24.93 1.71
C PRO A 40 -20.52 -24.34 1.25
N VAL A 41 -20.46 -23.76 0.04
CA VAL A 41 -19.23 -23.16 -0.50
C VAL A 41 -18.82 -21.92 0.30
N GLU A 42 -19.77 -21.07 0.74
CA GLU A 42 -19.47 -19.88 1.54
C GLU A 42 -18.85 -20.26 2.90
N TYR A 43 -19.38 -21.29 3.56
CA TYR A 43 -18.83 -21.76 4.85
C TYR A 43 -17.43 -22.34 4.69
N VAL A 44 -17.19 -23.12 3.63
CA VAL A 44 -15.85 -23.65 3.35
C VAL A 44 -14.90 -22.52 2.98
N ALA A 45 -15.33 -21.54 2.18
CA ALA A 45 -14.54 -20.35 1.85
C ALA A 45 -14.17 -19.57 3.13
N THR A 46 -15.10 -19.41 4.07
CA THR A 46 -14.83 -18.75 5.36
C THR A 46 -13.83 -19.55 6.20
N PHE A 47 -13.93 -20.88 6.22
CA PHE A 47 -12.94 -21.71 6.89
C PHE A 47 -11.55 -21.58 6.27
N LEU A 48 -11.44 -21.62 4.93
CA LEU A 48 -10.18 -21.41 4.22
C LEU A 48 -9.62 -19.98 4.43
N PHE A 49 -10.51 -18.98 4.49
CA PHE A 49 -10.11 -17.60 4.80
C PHE A 49 -9.54 -17.50 6.23
N ALA A 50 -10.17 -18.14 7.21
CA ALA A 50 -9.64 -18.21 8.56
C ALA A 50 -8.26 -18.91 8.60
N LEU A 51 -8.07 -19.99 7.83
CA LEU A 51 -6.77 -20.64 7.69
C LEU A 51 -5.73 -19.73 7.03
N ALA A 52 -6.12 -18.91 6.05
CA ALA A 52 -5.23 -17.90 5.45
C ALA A 52 -4.77 -16.89 6.53
N ILE A 53 -5.69 -16.37 7.34
CA ILE A 53 -5.34 -15.49 8.46
C ILE A 53 -4.40 -16.20 9.44
N LEU A 54 -4.71 -17.44 9.85
CA LEU A 54 -3.84 -18.21 10.74
C LEU A 54 -2.45 -18.43 10.14
N HIS A 55 -2.36 -18.65 8.82
CA HIS A 55 -1.08 -18.81 8.13
C HIS A 55 -0.20 -17.56 8.28
N THR A 56 -0.77 -16.35 8.22
CA THR A 56 0.01 -15.11 8.40
C THR A 56 0.72 -15.04 9.76
N PHE A 57 0.19 -15.67 10.80
CA PHE A 57 0.82 -15.73 12.12
C PHE A 57 1.94 -16.79 12.23
N VAL A 58 1.97 -17.76 11.32
CA VAL A 58 2.96 -18.86 11.36
C VAL A 58 4.06 -18.73 10.30
N VAL A 59 4.09 -17.68 9.49
CA VAL A 59 5.12 -17.45 8.46
C VAL A 59 6.55 -17.52 9.01
N LYS A 60 6.77 -17.02 10.24
CA LYS A 60 8.09 -17.09 10.91
C LYS A 60 8.50 -18.53 11.23
N GLN A 61 7.55 -19.42 11.49
CA GLN A 61 7.82 -20.85 11.71
C GLN A 61 8.24 -21.52 10.41
N PHE A 62 7.60 -21.18 9.28
CA PHE A 62 8.01 -21.64 7.96
C PHE A 62 9.42 -21.16 7.60
N ALA A 63 9.76 -19.88 7.86
CA ALA A 63 11.12 -19.37 7.68
C ALA A 63 12.15 -20.17 8.50
N LYS A 64 11.85 -20.45 9.77
CA LYS A 64 12.73 -21.29 10.62
C LYS A 64 12.84 -22.73 10.11
N LEU A 65 11.78 -23.26 9.51
CA LEU A 65 11.78 -24.59 8.96
C LEU A 65 12.60 -24.66 7.68
N ALA A 66 12.58 -23.62 6.84
CA ALA A 66 13.42 -23.51 5.66
C ALA A 66 14.90 -23.71 6.00
N HIS A 67 15.40 -23.04 7.03
CA HIS A 67 16.80 -23.15 7.47
C HIS A 67 17.23 -24.53 8.00
N LYS A 68 16.31 -25.51 8.11
CA LYS A 68 16.65 -26.90 8.46
C LYS A 68 17.01 -27.74 7.25
N TYR A 69 16.74 -27.25 6.06
CA TYR A 69 17.03 -27.96 4.81
C TYR A 69 18.31 -27.44 4.16
N PRO A 70 19.01 -28.24 3.31
CA PRO A 70 20.19 -27.81 2.61
C PRO A 70 19.91 -26.58 1.72
N GLU A 71 20.84 -25.63 1.72
CA GLU A 71 20.77 -24.41 0.92
C GLU A 71 20.58 -24.74 -0.58
N GLY A 72 19.62 -24.09 -1.25
CA GLY A 72 19.23 -24.33 -2.63
C GLY A 72 18.34 -25.54 -2.85
N SER A 73 17.95 -26.29 -1.81
CA SER A 73 17.04 -27.43 -1.94
C SER A 73 15.60 -27.02 -2.23
N ILE A 74 14.84 -27.88 -2.90
CA ILE A 74 13.41 -27.65 -3.18
C ILE A 74 12.64 -27.39 -1.89
N MET A 75 12.94 -28.11 -0.80
CA MET A 75 12.24 -27.97 0.48
C MET A 75 12.57 -26.65 1.16
N GLU A 76 13.81 -26.20 1.14
CA GLU A 76 14.19 -24.88 1.62
C GLU A 76 13.42 -23.79 0.85
N ASN A 77 13.46 -23.82 -0.48
CA ASN A 77 12.76 -22.85 -1.33
C ASN A 77 11.26 -22.87 -1.12
N LEU A 78 10.64 -24.05 -0.94
CA LEU A 78 9.22 -24.21 -0.66
C LEU A 78 8.85 -23.55 0.70
N PHE A 79 9.64 -23.80 1.75
CA PHE A 79 9.35 -23.21 3.06
C PHE A 79 9.65 -21.71 3.06
N HIS A 80 10.63 -21.20 2.33
CA HIS A 80 10.80 -19.76 2.11
C HIS A 80 9.61 -19.16 1.37
N PHE A 81 9.11 -19.83 0.34
CA PHE A 81 7.91 -19.40 -0.36
C PHE A 81 6.69 -19.35 0.59
N LEU A 82 6.46 -20.37 1.43
CA LEU A 82 5.39 -20.38 2.42
C LEU A 82 5.59 -19.36 3.56
N ALA A 83 6.80 -18.84 3.74
CA ALA A 83 7.12 -17.81 4.71
C ALA A 83 6.92 -16.38 4.19
N GLU A 84 6.64 -16.18 2.91
CA GLU A 84 6.30 -14.87 2.34
C GLU A 84 4.87 -14.51 2.70
N THR A 85 4.66 -13.43 3.45
CA THR A 85 3.32 -13.00 3.91
C THR A 85 2.41 -12.66 2.75
N GLU A 86 2.98 -12.06 1.70
CA GLU A 86 2.28 -11.55 0.52
C GLU A 86 1.67 -12.65 -0.35
N ILE A 87 2.16 -13.88 -0.27
CA ILE A 87 1.59 -14.98 -1.08
C ILE A 87 0.47 -15.75 -0.37
N VAL A 88 0.30 -15.56 0.93
CA VAL A 88 -0.61 -16.38 1.75
C VAL A 88 -2.02 -16.41 1.16
N PHE A 89 -2.62 -15.24 0.93
CA PHE A 89 -3.98 -15.18 0.38
C PHE A 89 -4.08 -15.76 -1.03
N GLY A 90 -3.04 -15.59 -1.86
CA GLY A 90 -3.00 -16.19 -3.19
C GLY A 90 -2.94 -17.72 -3.17
N ILE A 91 -2.16 -18.33 -2.27
CA ILE A 91 -2.12 -19.79 -2.10
C ILE A 91 -3.49 -20.32 -1.67
N TRP A 92 -4.10 -19.70 -0.66
CA TRP A 92 -5.40 -20.13 -0.17
C TRP A 92 -6.52 -19.85 -1.18
N ALA A 93 -6.40 -18.82 -2.03
CA ALA A 93 -7.29 -18.61 -3.17
C ALA A 93 -7.18 -19.74 -4.20
N ALA A 94 -5.98 -20.25 -4.47
CA ALA A 94 -5.80 -21.42 -5.33
C ALA A 94 -6.44 -22.68 -4.71
N VAL A 95 -6.31 -22.87 -3.39
CA VAL A 95 -7.01 -23.96 -2.66
C VAL A 95 -8.53 -23.78 -2.77
N LEU A 96 -9.05 -22.55 -2.63
CA LEU A 96 -10.48 -22.26 -2.80
C LEU A 96 -10.95 -22.57 -4.22
N PHE A 97 -10.19 -22.19 -5.24
CA PHE A 97 -10.50 -22.52 -6.64
C PHE A 97 -10.68 -24.03 -6.85
N LEU A 98 -9.71 -24.83 -6.37
CA LEU A 98 -9.80 -26.28 -6.44
C LEU A 98 -11.01 -26.83 -5.65
N THR A 99 -11.26 -26.26 -4.48
CA THR A 99 -12.39 -26.64 -3.62
C THR A 99 -13.74 -26.39 -4.30
N ILE A 100 -13.91 -25.23 -4.96
CA ILE A 100 -15.12 -24.90 -5.74
C ILE A 100 -15.30 -25.93 -6.85
N GLY A 101 -14.24 -26.24 -7.61
CA GLY A 101 -14.26 -27.23 -8.69
C GLY A 101 -14.72 -28.60 -8.22
N VAL A 102 -14.20 -29.06 -7.08
CA VAL A 102 -14.58 -30.35 -6.47
C VAL A 102 -16.02 -30.32 -5.92
N MET A 103 -16.38 -29.29 -5.15
CA MET A 103 -17.72 -29.21 -4.52
C MET A 103 -18.85 -29.07 -5.55
N LYS A 104 -18.59 -28.40 -6.68
CA LYS A 104 -19.55 -28.22 -7.77
C LYS A 104 -19.43 -29.32 -8.85
N LEU A 105 -18.48 -30.23 -8.72
CA LEU A 105 -18.13 -31.25 -9.72
C LEU A 105 -17.91 -30.63 -11.13
N SER A 106 -17.40 -29.42 -11.18
CA SER A 106 -17.21 -28.64 -12.39
C SER A 106 -16.08 -27.64 -12.23
N VAL A 107 -15.03 -27.80 -13.00
CA VAL A 107 -13.93 -26.82 -13.09
C VAL A 107 -14.46 -25.50 -13.66
N GLN A 108 -15.44 -25.54 -14.58
CA GLN A 108 -16.05 -24.35 -15.17
C GLN A 108 -16.68 -23.44 -14.09
N SER A 109 -17.33 -24.02 -13.07
CA SER A 109 -17.90 -23.24 -11.97
C SER A 109 -16.82 -22.45 -11.18
N ALA A 110 -15.62 -23.01 -11.06
CA ALA A 110 -14.50 -22.30 -10.42
C ALA A 110 -13.92 -21.20 -11.35
N VAL A 111 -13.87 -21.46 -12.67
CA VAL A 111 -13.47 -20.47 -13.67
C VAL A 111 -14.47 -19.33 -13.70
N ASP A 112 -15.77 -19.61 -13.83
CA ASP A 112 -16.84 -18.60 -13.86
C ASP A 112 -16.81 -17.71 -12.59
N TYR A 113 -16.51 -18.33 -11.43
CA TYR A 113 -16.34 -17.58 -10.20
C TYR A 113 -15.18 -16.57 -10.30
N ILE A 114 -13.99 -17.02 -10.75
CA ILE A 114 -12.81 -16.13 -10.88
C ILE A 114 -13.05 -15.06 -11.95
N GLU A 115 -13.61 -15.40 -13.11
CA GLU A 115 -13.88 -14.45 -14.19
C GLU A 115 -14.94 -13.41 -13.80
N GLY A 116 -15.84 -13.76 -12.89
CA GLY A 116 -16.81 -12.83 -12.32
C GLY A 116 -16.24 -11.83 -11.32
N LEU A 117 -14.99 -11.97 -10.88
CA LEU A 117 -14.36 -11.08 -9.91
C LEU A 117 -13.65 -9.91 -10.59
N ASN A 118 -13.61 -8.76 -9.91
CA ASN A 118 -12.87 -7.59 -10.40
C ASN A 118 -11.44 -7.58 -9.85
N PHE A 119 -10.46 -7.74 -10.73
CA PHE A 119 -9.04 -7.69 -10.43
C PHE A 119 -8.36 -6.39 -10.89
N THR A 120 -9.11 -5.35 -11.17
CA THR A 120 -8.55 -4.07 -11.64
C THR A 120 -7.57 -3.49 -10.62
N GLU A 121 -7.96 -3.43 -9.35
CA GLU A 121 -7.13 -2.89 -8.27
C GLU A 121 -5.84 -3.71 -8.06
N PRO A 122 -5.86 -5.05 -7.95
CA PRO A 122 -4.63 -5.86 -7.88
C PRO A 122 -3.68 -5.65 -9.05
N LYS A 123 -4.20 -5.61 -10.28
CA LYS A 123 -3.41 -5.35 -11.50
C LYS A 123 -2.81 -3.94 -11.47
N PHE A 124 -3.59 -2.94 -11.04
CA PHE A 124 -3.15 -1.56 -10.97
C PHE A 124 -2.02 -1.38 -9.94
N VAL A 125 -2.15 -1.95 -8.75
CA VAL A 125 -1.11 -1.88 -7.70
C VAL A 125 0.19 -2.50 -8.20
N LEU A 126 0.14 -3.67 -8.82
CA LEU A 126 1.32 -4.31 -9.41
C LEU A 126 2.04 -3.33 -10.35
N VAL A 127 1.31 -2.75 -11.30
CA VAL A 127 1.90 -1.88 -12.32
C VAL A 127 2.44 -0.58 -11.72
N VAL A 128 1.65 0.11 -10.90
CA VAL A 128 2.05 1.40 -10.33
C VAL A 128 3.24 1.27 -9.38
N MET A 129 3.31 0.17 -8.61
CA MET A 129 4.45 -0.10 -7.73
C MET A 129 5.76 -0.24 -8.50
N VAL A 130 5.75 -1.00 -9.62
CA VAL A 130 6.96 -1.22 -10.43
C VAL A 130 7.43 0.10 -11.06
N VAL A 131 6.50 0.87 -11.64
CA VAL A 131 6.84 2.15 -12.31
C VAL A 131 7.34 3.19 -11.30
N ALA A 132 6.65 3.34 -10.17
CA ALA A 132 6.98 4.32 -9.15
C ALA A 132 8.27 4.00 -8.38
N ALA A 133 8.67 2.72 -8.29
CA ALA A 133 9.89 2.30 -7.62
C ALA A 133 11.16 2.39 -8.50
N THR A 134 11.07 2.97 -9.69
CA THR A 134 12.24 3.13 -10.60
C THR A 134 13.18 4.23 -10.13
N ARG A 135 14.49 4.08 -10.42
CA ARG A 135 15.53 5.06 -10.03
C ARG A 135 15.19 6.49 -10.42
N PRO A 136 14.69 6.82 -11.64
CA PRO A 136 14.33 8.20 -11.98
C PRO A 136 13.28 8.83 -11.07
N VAL A 137 12.26 8.07 -10.68
CA VAL A 137 11.17 8.54 -9.79
C VAL A 137 11.66 8.66 -8.34
N VAL A 138 12.40 7.66 -7.86
CA VAL A 138 12.98 7.64 -6.51
C VAL A 138 13.98 8.77 -6.30
N ASN A 139 14.88 9.01 -7.29
CA ASN A 139 15.84 10.12 -7.22
C ASN A 139 15.15 11.48 -7.22
N LEU A 140 14.07 11.64 -7.97
CA LEU A 140 13.30 12.89 -7.92
C LEU A 140 12.72 13.10 -6.51
N ALA A 141 12.10 12.08 -5.91
CA ALA A 141 11.55 12.17 -4.57
C ALA A 141 12.64 12.52 -3.53
N GLU A 142 13.80 11.87 -3.59
CA GLU A 142 14.94 12.18 -2.72
C GLU A 142 15.42 13.62 -2.94
N THR A 143 15.51 14.09 -4.19
CA THR A 143 15.90 15.46 -4.53
C THR A 143 14.94 16.48 -3.92
N ILE A 144 13.64 16.22 -3.99
CA ILE A 144 12.62 17.07 -3.38
C ILE A 144 12.75 17.08 -1.85
N ILE A 145 12.95 15.93 -1.22
CA ILE A 145 13.17 15.83 0.24
C ILE A 145 14.39 16.65 0.65
N LEU A 146 15.51 16.54 -0.07
CA LEU A 146 16.72 17.31 0.19
C LEU A 146 16.51 18.81 -0.01
N PHE A 147 15.76 19.20 -1.04
CA PHE A 147 15.40 20.60 -1.27
C PHE A 147 14.57 21.15 -0.10
N LEU A 148 13.53 20.44 0.32
CA LEU A 148 12.69 20.83 1.46
C LEU A 148 13.50 20.91 2.76
N ALA A 149 14.43 19.98 2.97
CA ALA A 149 15.31 20.00 4.12
C ALA A 149 16.18 21.28 4.16
N ARG A 150 16.67 21.75 2.99
CA ARG A 150 17.48 22.99 2.89
C ARG A 150 16.70 24.27 3.18
N LEU A 151 15.36 24.24 3.08
CA LEU A 151 14.51 25.40 3.41
C LEU A 151 14.37 25.59 4.92
N LEU A 152 14.66 24.58 5.72
CA LEU A 152 14.55 24.65 7.18
C LEU A 152 15.84 25.26 7.78
N PRO A 153 15.75 26.32 8.61
CA PRO A 153 16.92 26.99 9.19
C PRO A 153 17.48 26.20 10.41
N LEU A 154 17.71 24.89 10.22
CA LEU A 154 18.19 23.97 11.25
C LEU A 154 19.44 23.23 10.76
N LYS A 155 20.13 22.52 11.65
CA LYS A 155 21.22 21.64 11.23
C LYS A 155 20.71 20.61 10.20
N GLU A 156 21.49 20.32 9.17
CA GLU A 156 21.10 19.46 8.06
C GLU A 156 20.54 18.11 8.52
N THR A 157 21.12 17.51 9.55
CA THR A 157 20.65 16.23 10.13
C THR A 157 19.23 16.32 10.69
N VAL A 158 18.91 17.43 11.37
CA VAL A 158 17.55 17.66 11.90
C VAL A 158 16.58 18.02 10.79
N SER A 159 16.99 18.94 9.90
CA SER A 159 16.18 19.37 8.74
C SER A 159 15.79 18.19 7.85
N PHE A 160 16.77 17.32 7.55
CA PHE A 160 16.51 16.14 6.73
C PHE A 160 15.58 15.14 7.44
N TYR A 161 15.74 14.94 8.75
CA TYR A 161 14.85 14.08 9.53
C TYR A 161 13.39 14.54 9.44
N ILE A 162 13.20 15.87 9.62
CA ILE A 162 11.86 16.48 9.49
C ILE A 162 11.33 16.30 8.06
N ALA A 163 12.09 16.66 7.06
CA ALA A 163 11.67 16.59 5.66
C ALA A 163 11.35 15.16 5.22
N ALA A 164 12.20 14.19 5.58
CA ALA A 164 12.02 12.80 5.20
C ALA A 164 10.79 12.17 5.86
N LEU A 165 10.64 12.32 7.18
CA LEU A 165 9.57 11.65 7.93
C LEU A 165 8.23 12.39 7.90
N SER A 166 8.21 13.68 7.48
CA SER A 166 6.95 14.38 7.19
C SER A 166 6.63 14.32 5.71
N PHE A 167 7.32 15.14 4.90
CA PHE A 167 7.03 15.26 3.46
C PHE A 167 7.36 13.99 2.67
N GLY A 168 8.47 13.31 3.01
CA GLY A 168 8.83 12.06 2.37
C GLY A 168 7.76 10.98 2.53
N ALA A 169 7.16 10.86 3.72
CA ALA A 169 6.04 9.96 3.98
C ALA A 169 4.79 10.36 3.16
N LEU A 170 4.48 11.66 3.07
CA LEU A 170 3.37 12.18 2.26
C LEU A 170 3.56 11.96 0.75
N PHE A 171 4.83 11.90 0.27
CA PHE A 171 5.10 11.51 -1.11
C PHE A 171 4.65 10.09 -1.45
N GLY A 172 4.45 9.22 -0.45
CA GLY A 172 3.77 7.94 -0.62
C GLY A 172 2.45 8.04 -1.36
N SER A 173 1.74 9.17 -1.24
CA SER A 173 0.51 9.45 -1.99
C SER A 173 0.71 9.66 -3.50
N PHE A 174 1.94 9.84 -3.97
CA PHE A 174 2.25 10.06 -5.39
C PHE A 174 3.10 8.95 -5.98
N ILE A 175 4.01 8.37 -5.18
CA ILE A 175 4.94 7.31 -5.59
C ILE A 175 4.58 5.93 -5.01
N THR A 176 3.44 5.79 -4.36
CA THR A 176 2.94 4.65 -3.57
C THR A 176 3.62 4.45 -2.21
N GLU A 177 2.89 3.87 -1.27
CA GLU A 177 3.42 3.57 0.08
C GLU A 177 4.65 2.65 0.07
N PRO A 178 4.68 1.55 -0.72
CA PRO A 178 5.86 0.68 -0.75
C PRO A 178 7.11 1.36 -1.30
N ALA A 179 6.98 2.23 -2.31
CA ALA A 179 8.11 3.00 -2.84
C ALA A 179 8.62 4.02 -1.81
N ALA A 180 7.72 4.75 -1.14
CA ALA A 180 8.06 5.68 -0.08
C ALA A 180 8.73 4.97 1.11
N MET A 181 8.18 3.84 1.57
CA MET A 181 8.75 3.03 2.64
C MET A 181 10.18 2.60 2.33
N THR A 182 10.41 2.05 1.15
CA THR A 182 11.74 1.58 0.72
C THR A 182 12.73 2.74 0.63
N LEU A 183 12.34 3.84 -0.02
CA LEU A 183 13.17 5.03 -0.15
C LEU A 183 13.56 5.58 1.22
N LEU A 184 12.57 5.84 2.07
CA LEU A 184 12.80 6.43 3.38
C LEU A 184 13.61 5.50 4.30
N ALA A 185 13.33 4.20 4.29
CA ALA A 185 14.11 3.23 5.06
C ALA A 185 15.59 3.22 4.65
N LEU A 186 15.90 3.27 3.35
CA LEU A 186 17.28 3.34 2.84
C LEU A 186 17.97 4.65 3.23
N LEU A 187 17.27 5.78 3.10
CA LEU A 187 17.80 7.09 3.46
C LEU A 187 18.05 7.20 4.97
N LEU A 188 17.09 6.74 5.79
CA LEU A 188 17.21 6.73 7.25
C LEU A 188 18.32 5.78 7.72
N LYS A 189 18.41 4.59 7.08
CA LYS A 189 19.49 3.63 7.38
C LYS A 189 20.84 4.29 7.25
N ARG A 190 21.18 4.87 6.11
CA ARG A 190 22.46 5.50 5.84
C ARG A 190 22.73 6.70 6.75
N ARG A 191 21.75 7.61 6.88
CA ARG A 191 21.94 8.89 7.55
C ARG A 191 21.85 8.85 9.07
N TYR A 192 21.21 7.81 9.64
CA TYR A 192 20.95 7.72 11.09
C TYR A 192 21.29 6.34 11.67
N PHE A 193 20.71 5.26 11.16
CA PHE A 193 20.83 3.95 11.79
C PHE A 193 22.24 3.38 11.70
N ASP A 194 22.94 3.59 10.59
CA ASP A 194 24.34 3.15 10.42
C ASP A 194 25.35 4.04 11.18
N GLN A 195 24.91 5.20 11.68
CA GLN A 195 25.71 6.01 12.62
C GLN A 195 25.61 5.52 14.07
N GLY A 196 24.84 4.48 14.36
CA GLY A 196 24.72 3.90 15.70
C GLY A 196 23.90 4.75 16.66
N ILE A 197 22.74 5.25 16.20
CA ILE A 197 21.80 5.96 17.08
C ILE A 197 21.32 5.07 18.23
N SER A 198 20.88 5.68 19.34
CA SER A 198 20.36 4.94 20.48
C SER A 198 19.18 4.03 20.10
N LYS A 199 19.04 2.90 20.78
CA LYS A 199 17.91 1.97 20.57
C LYS A 199 16.56 2.68 20.69
N THR A 200 16.43 3.61 21.64
CA THR A 200 15.20 4.38 21.86
C THR A 200 14.86 5.26 20.67
N LEU A 201 15.85 6.01 20.11
CA LEU A 201 15.64 6.80 18.90
C LEU A 201 15.38 5.90 17.69
N ALA A 202 16.06 4.76 17.58
CA ALA A 202 15.86 3.81 16.50
C ALA A 202 14.41 3.28 16.47
N TYR A 203 13.87 2.86 17.62
CA TYR A 203 12.47 2.42 17.72
C TYR A 203 11.46 3.56 17.52
N ALA A 204 11.73 4.75 18.06
CA ALA A 204 10.90 5.92 17.79
C ALA A 204 10.86 6.28 16.29
N THR A 205 12.02 6.18 15.62
CA THR A 205 12.13 6.49 14.17
C THR A 205 11.42 5.44 13.30
N ILE A 206 11.59 4.14 13.59
CA ILE A 206 10.91 3.10 12.81
C ILE A 206 9.39 3.12 13.02
N GLY A 207 8.93 3.34 14.25
CA GLY A 207 7.51 3.51 14.55
C GLY A 207 6.93 4.74 13.86
N LEU A 208 7.64 5.87 13.91
CA LEU A 208 7.25 7.10 13.19
C LEU A 208 7.22 6.89 11.67
N LEU A 209 8.22 6.21 11.09
CA LEU A 209 8.26 5.89 9.67
C LEU A 209 7.03 5.06 9.26
N PHE A 210 6.73 4.00 9.99
CA PHE A 210 5.63 3.09 9.65
C PHE A 210 4.28 3.78 9.74
N VAL A 211 4.02 4.53 10.80
CA VAL A 211 2.77 5.27 10.97
C VAL A 211 2.63 6.37 9.92
N ASN A 212 3.68 7.18 9.73
CA ASN A 212 3.61 8.30 8.80
C ASN A 212 3.49 7.85 7.34
N VAL A 213 4.11 6.73 6.93
CA VAL A 213 3.92 6.18 5.58
C VAL A 213 2.49 5.66 5.40
N SER A 214 1.94 4.96 6.39
CA SER A 214 0.57 4.45 6.33
C SER A 214 -0.48 5.54 6.21
N ILE A 215 -0.38 6.61 7.03
CA ILE A 215 -1.33 7.75 6.93
C ILE A 215 -0.96 8.68 5.77
N GLY A 216 0.31 8.82 5.44
CA GLY A 216 0.83 9.71 4.41
C GLY A 216 0.41 9.32 2.99
N GLY A 217 0.08 8.05 2.76
CA GLY A 217 -0.45 7.55 1.49
C GLY A 217 -1.87 8.00 1.15
N THR A 218 -2.57 8.71 2.06
CA THR A 218 -4.00 8.99 1.95
C THR A 218 -4.38 10.30 1.25
N LEU A 219 -3.42 11.07 0.69
CA LEU A 219 -3.75 12.30 -0.04
C LEU A 219 -4.40 12.02 -1.39
N THR A 220 -4.14 10.85 -1.98
CA THR A 220 -4.72 10.40 -3.25
C THR A 220 -5.49 9.10 -3.07
N HIS A 221 -6.35 8.80 -4.04
CA HIS A 221 -7.19 7.59 -4.00
C HIS A 221 -6.49 6.33 -4.53
N PHE A 222 -5.29 6.44 -5.07
CA PHE A 222 -4.63 5.36 -5.82
C PHE A 222 -3.31 4.85 -5.20
N ALA A 223 -2.79 5.50 -4.15
CA ALA A 223 -1.43 5.21 -3.68
C ALA A 223 -1.38 4.26 -2.48
N ALA A 224 -2.35 4.36 -1.58
CA ALA A 224 -2.44 3.53 -0.39
C ALA A 224 -3.34 2.31 -0.65
N PRO A 225 -2.85 1.06 -0.47
CA PRO A 225 -3.67 -0.13 -0.69
C PRO A 225 -5.02 -0.12 0.04
N PRO A 226 -5.13 0.28 1.33
CA PRO A 226 -6.42 0.31 2.02
C PRO A 226 -7.41 1.32 1.46
N VAL A 227 -6.94 2.39 0.84
CA VAL A 227 -7.79 3.38 0.14
C VAL A 227 -8.18 2.84 -1.23
N LEU A 228 -7.23 2.33 -1.97
CA LEU A 228 -7.42 1.86 -3.34
C LEU A 228 -8.46 0.74 -3.42
N MET A 229 -8.46 -0.19 -2.45
CA MET A 229 -9.41 -1.30 -2.39
C MET A 229 -10.87 -0.86 -2.23
N VAL A 230 -11.13 0.38 -1.83
CA VAL A 230 -12.48 0.91 -1.59
C VAL A 230 -12.84 2.10 -2.48
N ALA A 231 -11.85 2.82 -2.99
CA ALA A 231 -12.02 4.10 -3.67
C ALA A 231 -12.92 3.98 -4.90
N GLY A 232 -12.68 2.99 -5.76
CA GLY A 232 -13.51 2.72 -6.94
C GLY A 232 -14.95 2.39 -6.58
N LYS A 233 -15.15 1.51 -5.60
CA LYS A 233 -16.48 1.07 -5.15
C LYS A 233 -17.31 2.20 -4.51
N TRP A 234 -16.65 3.12 -3.80
CA TRP A 234 -17.33 4.21 -3.09
C TRP A 234 -17.29 5.55 -3.83
N GLY A 235 -16.70 5.58 -5.04
CA GLY A 235 -16.58 6.80 -5.84
C GLY A 235 -15.67 7.87 -5.22
N TRP A 236 -14.64 7.45 -4.46
CA TRP A 236 -13.71 8.36 -3.80
C TRP A 236 -12.58 8.75 -4.76
N GLY A 237 -12.64 9.96 -5.27
CA GLY A 237 -11.56 10.54 -6.09
C GLY A 237 -10.48 11.24 -5.25
N THR A 238 -9.44 11.74 -5.92
CA THR A 238 -8.32 12.46 -5.27
C THR A 238 -8.80 13.64 -4.43
N TRP A 239 -9.79 14.41 -4.92
CA TRP A 239 -10.32 15.55 -4.15
C TRP A 239 -11.00 15.12 -2.86
N HIS A 240 -11.78 14.02 -2.90
CA HIS A 240 -12.37 13.43 -1.70
C HIS A 240 -11.30 13.04 -0.67
N MET A 241 -10.23 12.38 -1.13
CA MET A 241 -9.13 11.98 -0.26
C MET A 241 -8.40 13.20 0.32
N ALA A 242 -8.02 14.15 -0.51
CA ALA A 242 -7.32 15.35 -0.07
C ALA A 242 -8.10 16.14 0.97
N SER A 243 -9.42 16.31 0.78
CA SER A 243 -10.29 17.09 1.67
C SER A 243 -10.67 16.37 2.96
N ASN A 244 -10.83 15.02 2.92
CA ASN A 244 -11.29 14.26 4.10
C ASN A 244 -10.15 13.60 4.88
N PHE A 245 -9.05 13.22 4.21
CA PHE A 245 -7.92 12.52 4.81
C PHE A 245 -6.62 13.33 4.71
N GLY A 246 -6.37 13.99 3.58
CA GLY A 246 -5.08 14.56 3.24
C GLY A 246 -4.56 15.59 4.23
N TRP A 247 -5.34 16.60 4.58
CA TRP A 247 -4.91 17.62 5.54
C TRP A 247 -4.65 17.04 6.93
N ARG A 248 -5.40 15.98 7.33
CA ARG A 248 -5.21 15.26 8.60
C ARG A 248 -3.91 14.48 8.59
N ALA A 249 -3.60 13.83 7.47
CA ALA A 249 -2.34 13.16 7.26
C ALA A 249 -1.16 14.14 7.34
N VAL A 250 -1.25 15.28 6.66
CA VAL A 250 -0.23 16.34 6.71
C VAL A 250 0.00 16.81 8.14
N ALA A 251 -1.06 17.18 8.85
CA ALA A 251 -0.97 17.67 10.22
C ALA A 251 -0.41 16.59 11.16
N SER A 252 -0.87 15.35 11.04
CA SER A 252 -0.39 14.23 11.86
C SER A 252 1.09 13.91 11.60
N CYS A 253 1.51 13.82 10.33
CA CYS A 253 2.90 13.56 9.97
C CYS A 253 3.84 14.67 10.47
N LEU A 254 3.44 15.93 10.35
CA LEU A 254 4.23 17.05 10.86
C LEU A 254 4.33 17.03 12.39
N CYS A 255 3.19 16.94 13.09
CA CYS A 255 3.16 16.97 14.54
C CYS A 255 3.88 15.76 15.17
N SER A 256 3.67 14.56 14.66
CA SER A 256 4.35 13.35 15.14
C SER A 256 5.87 13.42 14.92
N THR A 257 6.30 13.91 13.76
CA THR A 257 7.73 14.10 13.45
C THR A 257 8.36 15.14 14.37
N LEU A 258 7.69 16.30 14.54
CA LEU A 258 8.20 17.36 15.46
C LEU A 258 8.26 16.86 16.91
N LEU A 259 7.29 16.06 17.36
CA LEU A 259 7.31 15.45 18.68
C LEU A 259 8.58 14.61 18.88
N VAL A 260 8.91 13.72 17.96
CA VAL A 260 10.12 12.90 18.03
C VAL A 260 11.38 13.78 17.97
N VAL A 261 11.42 14.76 17.09
CA VAL A 261 12.55 15.70 16.99
C VAL A 261 12.78 16.44 18.30
N LEU A 262 11.73 16.94 18.96
CA LEU A 262 11.83 17.63 20.25
C LEU A 262 12.34 16.70 21.35
N CYS A 263 11.85 15.46 21.43
CA CYS A 263 12.30 14.47 22.40
C CYS A 263 13.77 14.09 22.22
N PHE A 264 14.24 14.02 20.97
CA PHE A 264 15.60 13.54 20.63
C PHE A 264 16.49 14.62 20.04
N TRP A 265 16.18 15.90 20.25
CA TRP A 265 16.89 17.06 19.70
C TRP A 265 18.40 16.98 19.84
N LYS A 266 18.88 16.72 21.07
CA LYS A 266 20.33 16.67 21.36
C LYS A 266 21.01 15.58 20.53
N GLN A 267 20.41 14.40 20.44
CA GLN A 267 20.99 13.29 19.71
C GLN A 267 20.98 13.52 18.21
N LEU A 268 19.85 13.97 17.63
CA LEU A 268 19.76 14.29 16.21
C LEU A 268 20.72 15.42 15.81
N ASN A 269 20.91 16.40 16.68
CA ASN A 269 21.82 17.52 16.42
C ASN A 269 23.30 17.15 16.60
N SER A 270 23.66 16.04 17.25
CA SER A 270 25.05 15.58 17.39
C SER A 270 25.53 14.73 16.21
N LEU A 271 24.62 14.20 15.38
CA LEU A 271 24.97 13.34 14.25
C LEU A 271 25.71 14.08 13.14
N GLU A 272 26.50 13.34 12.39
CA GLU A 272 27.21 13.85 11.22
C GLU A 272 26.36 13.78 9.95
N VAL A 273 26.68 14.63 8.97
CA VAL A 273 25.99 14.64 7.68
C VAL A 273 26.59 13.56 6.78
N ASP A 274 25.76 12.69 6.25
CA ASP A 274 26.15 11.79 5.17
C ASP A 274 26.26 12.56 3.85
N LYS A 275 27.45 12.51 3.24
CA LYS A 275 27.75 13.20 1.96
C LYS A 275 27.71 12.27 0.75
N THR A 276 27.04 11.13 0.85
CA THR A 276 26.94 10.19 -0.27
C THR A 276 26.27 10.87 -1.47
N GLU A 277 26.94 10.86 -2.61
CA GLU A 277 26.42 11.43 -3.86
C GLU A 277 25.36 10.52 -4.48
N GLN A 278 24.30 11.12 -5.00
CA GLN A 278 23.29 10.43 -5.81
C GLN A 278 23.82 10.15 -7.22
N GLN A 279 23.45 8.99 -7.76
CA GLN A 279 23.66 8.73 -9.19
C GLN A 279 22.74 9.64 -10.01
N LYS A 280 23.33 10.46 -10.88
CA LYS A 280 22.59 11.42 -11.70
C LYS A 280 21.75 10.70 -12.75
N VAL A 281 20.48 11.09 -12.85
CA VAL A 281 19.55 10.66 -13.90
C VAL A 281 19.21 11.87 -14.77
N PRO A 282 19.22 11.75 -16.11
CA PRO A 282 18.82 12.84 -17.00
C PRO A 282 17.38 13.28 -16.76
N GLY A 283 17.13 14.60 -16.70
CA GLY A 283 15.80 15.14 -16.39
C GLY A 283 14.71 14.73 -17.40
N TRP A 284 15.06 14.58 -18.69
CA TRP A 284 14.13 14.10 -19.70
C TRP A 284 13.63 12.68 -19.41
N LEU A 285 14.51 11.80 -18.91
CA LEU A 285 14.15 10.43 -18.56
C LEU A 285 13.22 10.40 -17.34
N THR A 286 13.51 11.23 -16.32
CA THR A 286 12.59 11.41 -15.19
C THR A 286 11.22 11.91 -15.66
N GLY A 287 11.18 12.89 -16.59
CA GLY A 287 9.95 13.39 -17.20
C GLY A 287 9.15 12.28 -17.91
N LEU A 288 9.82 11.41 -18.67
CA LEU A 288 9.15 10.26 -19.30
C LEU A 288 8.57 9.26 -18.28
N HIS A 289 9.33 8.96 -17.22
CA HIS A 289 8.81 8.05 -16.15
C HIS A 289 7.59 8.64 -15.47
N LEU A 290 7.58 9.94 -15.16
CA LEU A 290 6.42 10.63 -14.60
C LEU A 290 5.24 10.67 -15.58
N MET A 291 5.49 10.83 -16.87
CA MET A 291 4.44 10.77 -17.90
C MET A 291 3.79 9.37 -17.95
N PHE A 292 4.59 8.30 -17.94
CA PHE A 292 4.06 6.93 -17.88
C PHE A 292 3.26 6.70 -16.59
N LEU A 293 3.78 7.12 -15.45
CA LEU A 293 3.08 7.01 -14.16
C LEU A 293 1.74 7.77 -14.17
N ALA A 294 1.74 9.02 -14.64
CA ALA A 294 0.53 9.82 -14.76
C ALA A 294 -0.50 9.21 -15.71
N THR A 295 -0.05 8.64 -16.84
CA THR A 295 -0.91 7.95 -17.81
C THR A 295 -1.54 6.70 -17.20
N ILE A 296 -0.76 5.88 -16.48
CA ILE A 296 -1.26 4.69 -15.78
C ILE A 296 -2.31 5.09 -14.73
N VAL A 297 -2.05 6.14 -13.95
CA VAL A 297 -2.99 6.64 -12.93
C VAL A 297 -4.27 7.18 -13.58
N ALA A 298 -4.16 7.94 -14.67
CA ALA A 298 -5.32 8.46 -15.39
C ALA A 298 -6.20 7.34 -16.00
N LEU A 299 -5.59 6.21 -16.32
CA LEU A 299 -6.25 5.03 -16.91
C LEU A 299 -6.51 3.91 -15.88
N ALA A 300 -6.48 4.21 -14.58
CA ALA A 300 -6.57 3.22 -13.50
C ALA A 300 -7.79 2.28 -13.59
N HIS A 301 -8.90 2.77 -14.16
CA HIS A 301 -10.14 1.98 -14.36
C HIS A 301 -10.17 1.17 -15.67
N HIS A 302 -9.11 1.22 -16.48
CA HIS A 302 -8.99 0.52 -17.76
C HIS A 302 -7.82 -0.46 -17.75
N PRO A 303 -7.98 -1.67 -17.13
CA PRO A 303 -6.87 -2.60 -16.85
C PRO A 303 -6.08 -3.01 -18.08
N ASP A 304 -6.74 -3.29 -19.21
CA ASP A 304 -6.06 -3.72 -20.41
C ASP A 304 -5.23 -2.58 -21.06
N VAL A 305 -5.72 -1.33 -20.92
CA VAL A 305 -5.03 -0.15 -21.46
C VAL A 305 -3.80 0.19 -20.61
N PHE A 306 -3.95 0.31 -19.28
CA PHE A 306 -2.79 0.63 -18.46
C PHE A 306 -1.74 -0.50 -18.45
N PHE A 307 -2.15 -1.75 -18.65
CA PHE A 307 -1.21 -2.86 -18.82
C PHE A 307 -0.43 -2.74 -20.14
N GLY A 308 -1.09 -2.32 -21.24
CA GLY A 308 -0.42 -2.01 -22.51
C GLY A 308 0.59 -0.87 -22.34
N VAL A 309 0.23 0.21 -21.64
CA VAL A 309 1.14 1.31 -21.29
C VAL A 309 2.32 0.81 -20.48
N PHE A 310 2.11 -0.09 -19.53
CA PHE A 310 3.17 -0.73 -18.74
C PHE A 310 4.13 -1.55 -19.61
N MET A 311 3.64 -2.30 -20.59
CA MET A 311 4.51 -3.02 -21.54
C MET A 311 5.41 -2.05 -22.32
N MET A 312 4.87 -0.91 -22.79
CA MET A 312 5.68 0.14 -23.43
C MET A 312 6.72 0.72 -22.45
N PHE A 313 6.35 0.92 -21.20
CA PHE A 313 7.27 1.37 -20.14
C PHE A 313 8.44 0.40 -19.94
N LEU A 314 8.18 -0.92 -19.91
CA LEU A 314 9.25 -1.92 -19.82
C LEU A 314 10.24 -1.84 -20.99
N GLY A 315 9.74 -1.51 -22.19
CA GLY A 315 10.58 -1.21 -23.35
C GLY A 315 11.48 0.01 -23.11
N LEU A 316 10.95 1.12 -22.57
CA LEU A 316 11.72 2.30 -22.20
C LEU A 316 12.83 1.95 -21.18
N VAL A 317 12.49 1.22 -20.12
CA VAL A 317 13.45 0.81 -19.09
C VAL A 317 14.58 -0.04 -19.71
N THR A 318 14.22 -0.96 -20.60
CA THR A 318 15.19 -1.81 -21.31
C THR A 318 16.13 -1.00 -22.19
N ALA A 319 15.60 0.04 -22.86
CA ALA A 319 16.38 0.94 -23.71
C ALA A 319 17.30 1.90 -22.92
N THR A 320 17.01 2.11 -21.63
CA THR A 320 17.71 3.10 -20.77
C THR A 320 18.38 2.45 -19.55
N LYS A 321 18.85 1.20 -19.70
CA LYS A 321 19.42 0.37 -18.62
C LYS A 321 20.47 1.07 -17.76
N GLU A 322 21.29 1.91 -18.33
CA GLU A 322 22.39 2.64 -17.64
C GLU A 322 21.88 3.58 -16.52
N TYR A 323 20.61 4.03 -16.64
CA TYR A 323 19.96 4.90 -15.67
C TYR A 323 18.96 4.16 -14.76
N GLN A 324 18.88 2.83 -14.86
CA GLN A 324 17.91 2.02 -14.13
C GLN A 324 18.58 1.15 -13.06
N ASP A 325 17.87 0.95 -11.96
CA ASP A 325 18.11 -0.19 -11.06
C ASP A 325 17.28 -1.38 -11.53
N PRO A 326 17.57 -2.61 -11.06
CA PRO A 326 16.70 -3.77 -11.28
C PRO A 326 15.27 -3.43 -10.87
N LEU A 327 14.33 -3.66 -11.81
CA LEU A 327 12.92 -3.40 -11.54
C LEU A 327 12.40 -4.24 -10.37
N LYS A 328 11.60 -3.64 -9.52
CA LYS A 328 10.91 -4.29 -8.39
C LYS A 328 9.70 -5.13 -8.83
N LEU A 329 9.91 -5.96 -9.88
CA LEU A 329 8.85 -6.81 -10.45
C LEU A 329 8.39 -7.88 -9.47
N LYS A 330 9.33 -8.51 -8.74
CA LYS A 330 8.98 -9.54 -7.75
C LYS A 330 8.09 -8.96 -6.66
N GLU A 331 8.48 -7.82 -6.11
CA GLU A 331 7.74 -7.14 -5.05
C GLU A 331 6.35 -6.70 -5.54
N GLY A 332 6.26 -6.11 -6.74
CA GLY A 332 4.99 -5.74 -7.35
C GLY A 332 4.07 -6.95 -7.59
N LEU A 333 4.62 -8.06 -8.09
CA LEU A 333 3.88 -9.31 -8.29
C LEU A 333 3.38 -9.91 -6.98
N LEU A 334 4.20 -9.91 -5.92
CA LEU A 334 3.80 -10.42 -4.61
C LEU A 334 2.61 -9.65 -4.04
N VAL A 335 2.65 -8.31 -4.06
CA VAL A 335 1.54 -7.48 -3.57
C VAL A 335 0.30 -7.61 -4.48
N GLY A 336 0.48 -7.64 -5.80
CA GLY A 336 -0.63 -7.90 -6.72
C GLY A 336 -1.28 -9.26 -6.47
N PHE A 337 -0.50 -10.30 -6.21
CA PHE A 337 -0.97 -11.65 -5.89
C PHE A 337 -1.68 -11.72 -4.54
N PHE A 338 -1.16 -11.01 -3.53
CA PHE A 338 -1.82 -10.83 -2.23
C PHE A 338 -3.22 -10.23 -2.39
N LEU A 339 -3.32 -9.10 -3.09
CA LEU A 339 -4.59 -8.41 -3.30
C LEU A 339 -5.56 -9.23 -4.16
N ALA A 340 -5.08 -9.92 -5.19
CA ALA A 340 -5.91 -10.82 -6.00
C ALA A 340 -6.43 -11.99 -5.17
N GLY A 341 -5.59 -12.60 -4.34
CA GLY A 341 -5.99 -13.64 -3.39
C GLY A 341 -7.03 -13.14 -2.40
N LEU A 342 -6.85 -11.92 -1.90
CA LEU A 342 -7.78 -11.27 -0.98
C LEU A 342 -9.15 -11.02 -1.65
N VAL A 343 -9.18 -10.54 -2.90
CA VAL A 343 -10.42 -10.36 -3.68
C VAL A 343 -11.10 -11.72 -3.87
N THR A 344 -10.35 -12.74 -4.26
CA THR A 344 -10.89 -14.09 -4.49
C THR A 344 -11.52 -14.69 -3.24
N MET A 345 -10.84 -14.63 -2.12
CA MET A 345 -11.32 -15.25 -0.88
C MET A 345 -12.33 -14.37 -0.15
N GLY A 346 -12.15 -13.06 -0.20
CA GLY A 346 -12.93 -12.08 0.56
C GLY A 346 -14.34 -11.91 0.00
N SER A 347 -14.56 -12.01 -1.32
CA SER A 347 -15.88 -11.82 -1.94
C SER A 347 -16.98 -12.77 -1.41
N LEU A 348 -16.59 -13.90 -0.81
CA LEU A 348 -17.52 -14.86 -0.17
C LEU A 348 -17.70 -14.61 1.33
N GLN A 349 -17.16 -13.53 1.91
CA GLN A 349 -17.22 -13.26 3.35
C GLN A 349 -18.39 -12.36 3.79
N GLU A 350 -19.16 -11.79 2.86
CA GLU A 350 -20.23 -10.83 3.15
C GLU A 350 -21.27 -11.41 4.14
N HIS A 351 -21.59 -12.69 4.06
CA HIS A 351 -22.67 -13.33 4.83
C HIS A 351 -22.50 -13.20 6.36
N TRP A 352 -21.27 -13.20 6.87
CA TRP A 352 -20.99 -13.01 8.29
C TRP A 352 -20.53 -11.58 8.64
N LEU A 353 -19.94 -10.86 7.67
CA LEU A 353 -19.54 -9.47 7.87
C LEU A 353 -20.74 -8.53 7.97
N ARG A 354 -21.75 -8.74 7.12
CA ARG A 354 -22.92 -7.88 7.06
C ARG A 354 -23.64 -7.74 8.41
N PRO A 355 -24.02 -8.82 9.13
CA PRO A 355 -24.67 -8.69 10.44
C PRO A 355 -23.78 -8.05 11.50
N LEU A 356 -22.45 -8.10 11.34
CA LEU A 356 -21.50 -7.47 12.25
C LEU A 356 -21.40 -5.96 12.01
N ILE A 357 -21.29 -5.53 10.75
CA ILE A 357 -21.02 -4.13 10.37
C ILE A 357 -22.32 -3.32 10.20
N ALA A 358 -23.36 -3.92 9.61
CA ALA A 358 -24.64 -3.25 9.39
C ALA A 358 -25.56 -3.24 10.64
N ASN A 359 -25.05 -3.64 11.79
CA ASN A 359 -25.78 -3.60 13.04
C ASN A 359 -25.97 -2.15 13.53
N GLU A 360 -27.17 -1.80 13.98
CA GLU A 360 -27.49 -0.48 14.53
C GLU A 360 -26.59 -0.07 15.72
N SER A 361 -26.03 -1.05 16.44
CA SER A 361 -25.07 -0.80 17.51
C SER A 361 -23.68 -0.40 17.03
N MET A 362 -23.37 -0.54 15.72
CA MET A 362 -22.10 -0.16 15.14
C MET A 362 -22.03 1.36 14.96
N THR A 363 -21.23 2.00 15.78
CA THR A 363 -21.00 3.45 15.72
C THR A 363 -19.68 3.77 15.01
N GLY A 364 -19.52 5.00 14.51
CA GLY A 364 -18.24 5.43 13.94
C GLY A 364 -17.07 5.27 14.89
N LEU A 365 -17.29 5.46 16.20
CA LEU A 365 -16.25 5.25 17.22
C LEU A 365 -15.82 3.77 17.29
N LYS A 366 -16.78 2.85 17.37
CA LYS A 366 -16.48 1.43 17.39
C LYS A 366 -15.79 0.97 16.11
N MET A 367 -16.24 1.48 14.96
CA MET A 367 -15.62 1.19 13.66
C MET A 367 -14.18 1.70 13.61
N TYR A 368 -13.93 2.96 13.98
CA TYR A 368 -12.60 3.57 13.92
C TYR A 368 -11.59 2.85 14.83
N PHE A 369 -11.91 2.71 16.12
CA PHE A 369 -11.01 2.08 17.07
C PHE A 369 -10.93 0.57 16.87
N GLY A 370 -12.02 -0.08 16.44
CA GLY A 370 -12.01 -1.48 16.03
C GLY A 370 -11.12 -1.72 14.82
N ALA A 371 -11.22 -0.90 13.79
CA ALA A 371 -10.34 -0.96 12.62
C ALA A 371 -8.88 -0.70 13.00
N THR A 372 -8.59 0.30 13.83
CA THR A 372 -7.23 0.59 14.31
C THR A 372 -6.63 -0.60 15.05
N ALA A 373 -7.39 -1.23 15.95
CA ALA A 373 -6.93 -2.37 16.74
C ALA A 373 -6.77 -3.65 15.88
N LEU A 374 -7.73 -3.92 14.99
CA LEU A 374 -7.67 -5.08 14.11
C LEU A 374 -6.51 -4.99 13.12
N THR A 375 -6.24 -3.78 12.59
CA THR A 375 -5.09 -3.57 11.70
C THR A 375 -3.75 -3.89 12.38
N ALA A 376 -3.63 -3.72 13.68
CA ALA A 376 -2.41 -4.10 14.39
C ALA A 376 -2.08 -5.61 14.30
N ILE A 377 -3.08 -6.46 14.02
CA ILE A 377 -2.94 -7.91 13.91
C ILE A 377 -3.31 -8.46 12.51
N THR A 378 -3.77 -7.61 11.60
CA THR A 378 -4.08 -7.96 10.20
C THR A 378 -3.57 -6.86 9.28
N ASP A 379 -3.58 -7.10 7.97
CA ASP A 379 -3.27 -6.07 6.96
C ASP A 379 -4.41 -5.06 6.81
N ASN A 380 -4.07 -3.77 6.67
CA ASN A 380 -5.05 -2.68 6.56
C ASN A 380 -5.88 -2.73 5.25
N ALA A 381 -5.28 -3.16 4.14
CA ALA A 381 -6.02 -3.32 2.87
C ALA A 381 -7.02 -4.47 2.93
N ALA A 382 -6.65 -5.56 3.62
CA ALA A 382 -7.56 -6.68 3.86
C ALA A 382 -8.79 -6.21 4.65
N LEU A 383 -8.58 -5.43 5.70
CA LEU A 383 -9.66 -4.94 6.56
C LEU A 383 -10.61 -3.98 5.81
N THR A 384 -10.07 -3.02 5.06
CA THR A 384 -10.89 -2.07 4.29
C THR A 384 -11.64 -2.77 3.17
N TYR A 385 -11.01 -3.70 2.45
CA TYR A 385 -11.68 -4.50 1.44
C TYR A 385 -12.87 -5.27 2.02
N LEU A 386 -12.66 -6.02 3.10
CA LEU A 386 -13.73 -6.78 3.76
C LEU A 386 -14.88 -5.89 4.20
N GLY A 387 -14.58 -4.74 4.82
CA GLY A 387 -15.61 -3.78 5.21
C GLY A 387 -16.37 -3.19 4.02
N SER A 388 -15.71 -3.07 2.86
CA SER A 388 -16.35 -2.57 1.64
C SER A 388 -17.35 -3.55 1.02
N LEU A 389 -17.30 -4.83 1.37
CA LEU A 389 -18.26 -5.83 0.88
C LEU A 389 -19.66 -5.61 1.43
N VAL A 390 -19.77 -4.95 2.59
CA VAL A 390 -21.07 -4.66 3.21
C VAL A 390 -21.71 -3.46 2.53
N GLU A 391 -22.82 -3.71 1.84
CA GLU A 391 -23.58 -2.68 1.16
C GLU A 391 -24.39 -1.82 2.14
N GLY A 392 -24.64 -0.55 1.77
CA GLY A 392 -25.51 0.36 2.53
C GLY A 392 -24.89 0.93 3.81
N ILE A 393 -23.59 0.74 4.05
CA ILE A 393 -22.93 1.41 5.19
C ILE A 393 -22.85 2.92 4.97
N SER A 394 -23.08 3.69 6.05
CA SER A 394 -23.06 5.15 6.00
C SER A 394 -21.66 5.71 5.68
N ASP A 395 -21.60 6.91 5.12
CA ASP A 395 -20.34 7.58 4.81
C ASP A 395 -19.50 7.83 6.07
N GLN A 396 -20.13 8.00 7.23
CA GLN A 396 -19.43 8.08 8.50
C GLN A 396 -18.71 6.77 8.85
N LEU A 397 -19.33 5.62 8.60
CA LEU A 397 -18.72 4.30 8.85
C LEU A 397 -17.63 4.00 7.82
N LYS A 398 -17.84 4.37 6.54
CA LYS A 398 -16.80 4.25 5.50
C LYS A 398 -15.55 5.06 5.88
N TYR A 399 -15.74 6.33 6.28
CA TYR A 399 -14.64 7.16 6.77
C TYR A 399 -13.94 6.52 7.97
N ALA A 400 -14.73 6.11 8.99
CA ALA A 400 -14.20 5.54 10.22
C ALA A 400 -13.39 4.26 9.98
N LEU A 401 -13.87 3.40 9.06
CA LEU A 401 -13.18 2.18 8.68
C LEU A 401 -11.79 2.48 8.07
N VAL A 402 -11.74 3.32 7.04
CA VAL A 402 -10.48 3.63 6.35
C VAL A 402 -9.54 4.44 7.25
N ALA A 403 -10.06 5.46 7.94
CA ALA A 403 -9.27 6.26 8.86
C ALA A 403 -8.67 5.43 10.01
N GLY A 404 -9.45 4.48 10.56
CA GLY A 404 -8.96 3.55 11.58
C GLY A 404 -7.91 2.59 11.04
N ALA A 405 -8.15 2.02 9.86
CA ALA A 405 -7.23 1.08 9.21
C ALA A 405 -5.87 1.74 8.91
N VAL A 406 -5.84 2.94 8.34
CA VAL A 406 -4.56 3.63 8.05
C VAL A 406 -3.87 4.10 9.34
N THR A 407 -4.62 4.48 10.38
CA THR A 407 -4.08 4.84 11.70
C THR A 407 -3.38 3.65 12.36
N GLY A 408 -3.96 2.45 12.25
CA GLY A 408 -3.38 1.21 12.80
C GLY A 408 -2.23 0.65 11.99
N GLY A 409 -2.07 1.05 10.72
CA GLY A 409 -1.14 0.43 9.77
C GLY A 409 0.35 0.53 10.12
N GLY A 410 0.73 1.39 11.05
CA GLY A 410 2.11 1.50 11.53
C GLY A 410 2.43 0.72 12.82
N LEU A 411 1.43 0.14 13.49
CA LEU A 411 1.61 -0.45 14.82
C LEU A 411 2.48 -1.71 14.84
N THR A 412 2.45 -2.49 13.79
CA THR A 412 3.21 -3.75 13.66
C THR A 412 3.76 -3.94 12.25
N VAL A 413 4.66 -4.89 12.09
CA VAL A 413 5.22 -5.22 10.77
C VAL A 413 4.13 -5.75 9.82
N ILE A 414 3.14 -6.49 10.33
CA ILE A 414 2.08 -7.10 9.52
C ILE A 414 0.89 -6.15 9.26
N ALA A 415 0.85 -5.01 9.91
CA ALA A 415 -0.29 -4.08 9.84
C ALA A 415 -0.45 -3.40 8.47
N ASN A 416 0.60 -3.34 7.67
CA ASN A 416 0.58 -2.76 6.34
C ASN A 416 1.63 -3.45 5.44
N ALA A 417 1.28 -3.74 4.20
CA ALA A 417 2.10 -4.45 3.23
C ALA A 417 3.54 -3.92 3.05
N PRO A 418 3.83 -2.59 3.05
CA PRO A 418 5.20 -2.08 2.91
C PRO A 418 6.07 -2.23 4.17
N ASN A 419 5.49 -2.49 5.34
CA ASN A 419 6.23 -2.52 6.61
C ASN A 419 7.34 -3.60 6.66
N PRO A 420 7.13 -4.83 6.16
CA PRO A 420 8.19 -5.86 6.13
C PRO A 420 9.42 -5.39 5.37
N ALA A 421 9.27 -4.70 4.23
CA ALA A 421 10.38 -4.16 3.46
C ALA A 421 11.17 -3.10 4.25
N GLY A 422 10.47 -2.17 4.89
CA GLY A 422 11.07 -1.15 5.76
C GLY A 422 11.82 -1.78 6.93
N ALA A 423 11.19 -2.76 7.61
CA ALA A 423 11.81 -3.50 8.71
C ALA A 423 13.09 -4.25 8.26
N GLY A 424 13.02 -4.97 7.13
CA GLY A 424 14.15 -5.73 6.58
C GLY A 424 15.35 -4.84 6.26
N ILE A 425 15.11 -3.68 5.64
CA ILE A 425 16.17 -2.70 5.35
C ILE A 425 16.81 -2.18 6.63
N LEU A 426 16.01 -1.76 7.62
CA LEU A 426 16.51 -1.16 8.85
C LEU A 426 17.15 -2.18 9.79
N GLN A 427 16.69 -3.44 9.77
CA GLN A 427 17.25 -4.53 10.58
C GLN A 427 18.72 -4.81 10.24
N SER A 428 19.14 -4.59 8.98
CA SER A 428 20.52 -4.75 8.54
C SER A 428 21.45 -3.59 8.91
N SER A 429 20.98 -2.62 9.71
CA SER A 429 21.75 -1.46 10.15
C SER A 429 22.53 -1.70 11.44
N LYS A 430 23.55 -0.86 11.69
CA LYS A 430 24.33 -0.89 12.95
C LYS A 430 23.46 -0.73 14.20
N ALA A 431 22.38 0.05 14.11
CA ALA A 431 21.47 0.25 15.26
C ALA A 431 20.80 -1.05 15.71
N PHE A 432 20.59 -2.04 14.83
CA PHE A 432 19.96 -3.33 15.15
C PHE A 432 20.87 -4.54 14.99
N GLU A 433 22.16 -4.30 14.76
CA GLU A 433 23.17 -5.36 14.63
C GLU A 433 23.14 -6.31 15.84
N GLY A 434 23.13 -7.62 15.57
CA GLY A 434 23.11 -8.67 16.58
C GLY A 434 21.81 -8.83 17.40
N THR A 435 20.83 -7.91 17.29
CA THR A 435 19.62 -7.94 18.14
C THR A 435 18.31 -8.08 17.34
N GLY A 436 18.31 -7.66 16.08
CA GLY A 436 17.10 -7.56 15.27
C GLY A 436 16.09 -6.52 15.79
N ILE A 437 14.98 -6.38 15.07
CA ILE A 437 13.87 -5.49 15.46
C ILE A 437 12.88 -6.27 16.33
N SER A 438 12.75 -5.86 17.61
CA SER A 438 11.77 -6.42 18.53
C SER A 438 10.35 -5.96 18.18
N PRO A 439 9.35 -6.86 18.07
CA PRO A 439 7.97 -6.48 17.86
C PRO A 439 7.41 -5.54 18.93
N VAL A 440 7.79 -5.77 20.21
CA VAL A 440 7.36 -4.91 21.32
C VAL A 440 8.03 -3.54 21.23
N GLY A 441 9.33 -3.49 20.90
CA GLY A 441 10.04 -2.22 20.70
C GLY A 441 9.42 -1.39 19.57
N LEU A 442 9.06 -2.04 18.45
CA LEU A 442 8.36 -1.40 17.34
C LEU A 442 7.00 -0.85 17.78
N LEU A 443 6.18 -1.67 18.43
CA LEU A 443 4.86 -1.27 18.92
C LEU A 443 4.98 -0.04 19.84
N LEU A 444 5.89 -0.06 20.82
CA LEU A 444 6.10 1.08 21.72
C LEU A 444 6.56 2.33 20.98
N GLY A 445 7.43 2.19 19.98
CA GLY A 445 7.87 3.29 19.12
C GLY A 445 6.76 3.86 18.25
N ALA A 446 5.79 3.03 17.85
CA ALA A 446 4.66 3.42 17.01
C ALA A 446 3.49 4.06 17.79
N ILE A 447 3.37 3.81 19.11
CA ILE A 447 2.27 4.38 19.92
C ILE A 447 2.20 5.91 19.84
N PRO A 448 3.27 6.70 20.07
CA PRO A 448 3.17 8.16 20.07
C PRO A 448 2.68 8.73 18.71
N PRO A 449 3.22 8.35 17.53
CA PRO A 449 2.71 8.81 16.26
C PRO A 449 1.29 8.30 15.96
N THR A 450 0.90 7.09 16.41
CA THR A 450 -0.47 6.58 16.29
C THR A 450 -1.44 7.41 17.12
N LEU A 451 -1.09 7.80 18.34
CA LEU A 451 -1.92 8.69 19.15
C LEU A 451 -2.10 10.06 18.49
N MET A 452 -1.06 10.59 17.85
CA MET A 452 -1.16 11.82 17.06
C MET A 452 -2.10 11.65 15.87
N ALA A 453 -2.02 10.51 15.15
CA ALA A 453 -2.94 10.19 14.08
C ALA A 453 -4.40 10.10 14.59
N ILE A 454 -4.64 9.46 15.74
CA ILE A 454 -5.97 9.41 16.36
C ILE A 454 -6.50 10.82 16.65
N VAL A 455 -5.67 11.75 17.16
CA VAL A 455 -6.07 13.13 17.40
C VAL A 455 -6.59 13.77 16.11
N PHE A 456 -5.85 13.71 15.02
CA PHE A 456 -6.23 14.39 13.78
C PHE A 456 -7.32 13.65 12.99
N PHE A 457 -7.32 12.34 12.92
CA PHE A 457 -8.30 11.58 12.15
C PHE A 457 -9.63 11.39 12.89
N TRP A 458 -9.63 11.47 14.22
CA TRP A 458 -10.84 11.23 15.00
C TRP A 458 -11.34 12.45 15.76
N PHE A 459 -10.50 13.16 16.52
CA PHE A 459 -10.96 14.23 17.41
C PHE A 459 -11.01 15.63 16.78
N VAL A 460 -10.07 15.97 15.87
CA VAL A 460 -10.05 17.32 15.26
C VAL A 460 -11.09 17.48 14.14
N ALA A 461 -11.73 16.42 13.71
CA ALA A 461 -12.60 16.39 12.53
C ALA A 461 -14.10 16.36 12.84
N ARG A 462 -14.51 16.55 14.06
CA ARG A 462 -15.91 16.49 14.48
C ARG A 462 -16.47 17.82 14.88
#